data_1acd2986be26e606587748c0999fbdd8
#
_entry.id   1acd2986be26e606587748c0999fbdd8
#
_cell.length_a   1.000
_cell.length_b   1.000
_cell.length_c   1.000
_cell.angle_alpha   90.00
_cell.angle_beta   90.00
_cell.angle_gamma   90.00
#
_symmetry.space_group_name_H-M   'P 1'
#
loop_
_entity.id
_entity.type
_entity.pdbx_description
1 polymer ?
#
loop_
_entity_poly.entity_id
_entity_poly.type
_entity_poly.pdbx_seq_one_letter_code
_entity_poly.pdbx_strand_id
1 'polypeptide(L)'
;MTFSSELIDEVVRLIIRELSLSTAAGNAALCPAGGVVELTNRVITEDVLAGLTASGDTVRIPAGAVITPSGKDHIRRHSLVVSSSASADSADSAGGVVVVVGDTNSISAPAASAGWTVAQATSDFEAASQVAKQCHNQPTVCCCAQPSIVSCLINRNSRRRAAVVTLQTCLADLLRTMNPDTVCLSAVGWSFAELRRLLHQLCGRDPVLPENWKELV
;
A
#
# COMPACT_ATOMS: atom_id res chain seq x y z
N MET A 1 23.24 0.84 46.03
CA MET A 1 22.04 1.68 46.13
C MET A 1 20.86 0.78 45.83
N THR A 2 20.13 0.36 46.86
CA THR A 2 18.93 -0.47 46.74
C THR A 2 17.74 0.45 46.66
N PHE A 3 17.02 0.43 45.54
CA PHE A 3 15.77 1.17 45.44
C PHE A 3 14.73 0.53 46.37
N SER A 4 14.00 1.39 47.14
CA SER A 4 12.94 0.92 48.03
C SER A 4 11.79 0.33 47.18
N SER A 5 11.26 -0.82 47.60
CA SER A 5 10.13 -1.49 46.97
C SER A 5 8.91 -0.56 46.83
N GLU A 6 8.72 0.34 47.80
CA GLU A 6 7.64 1.34 47.80
C GLU A 6 7.70 2.32 46.65
N LEU A 7 8.91 2.71 46.21
CA LEU A 7 9.13 3.63 45.10
C LEU A 7 8.82 2.96 43.77
N ILE A 8 9.11 1.68 43.66
CA ILE A 8 8.77 0.88 42.47
C ILE A 8 7.27 0.73 42.33
N ASP A 9 6.57 0.42 43.42
CA ASP A 9 5.11 0.27 43.45
C ASP A 9 4.39 1.58 43.14
N GLU A 10 4.92 2.71 43.56
CA GLU A 10 4.35 4.03 43.28
C GLU A 10 4.51 4.41 41.82
N VAL A 11 5.69 4.14 41.20
CA VAL A 11 5.94 4.36 39.76
C VAL A 11 5.05 3.46 38.89
N VAL A 12 4.89 2.18 39.26
CA VAL A 12 3.99 1.25 38.57
C VAL A 12 2.54 1.72 38.61
N ARG A 13 2.06 2.19 39.79
CA ARG A 13 0.70 2.75 39.91
C ARG A 13 0.49 4.00 39.08
N LEU A 14 1.48 4.89 38.98
CA LEU A 14 1.42 6.08 38.13
C LEU A 14 1.34 5.71 36.66
N ILE A 15 2.16 4.77 36.21
CA ILE A 15 2.16 4.30 34.82
C ILE A 15 0.82 3.64 34.46
N ILE A 16 0.29 2.78 35.34
CA ILE A 16 -1.01 2.14 35.11
C ILE A 16 -2.12 3.19 35.05
N ARG A 17 -2.09 4.22 35.90
CA ARG A 17 -3.06 5.32 35.90
C ARG A 17 -2.99 6.16 34.63
N GLU A 18 -1.79 6.47 34.13
CA GLU A 18 -1.60 7.22 32.87
C GLU A 18 -2.06 6.40 31.67
N LEU A 19 -1.73 5.11 31.62
CA LEU A 19 -2.19 4.21 30.58
C LEU A 19 -3.71 4.03 30.58
N SER A 20 -4.34 3.99 31.77
CA SER A 20 -5.79 3.88 31.90
C SER A 20 -6.53 5.16 31.47
N LEU A 21 -5.92 6.32 31.67
CA LEU A 21 -6.47 7.62 31.23
C LEU A 21 -6.31 7.81 29.71
N SER A 22 -5.24 7.24 29.11
CA SER A 22 -5.02 7.29 27.67
C SER A 22 -5.97 6.37 26.89
N THR A 23 -6.49 5.30 27.51
CA THR A 23 -7.48 4.40 26.89
C THR A 23 -8.93 4.90 27.00
N ALA A 24 -9.21 5.87 27.88
CA ALA A 24 -10.58 6.40 28.08
C ALA A 24 -10.96 7.56 27.13
N ALA A 25 -10.04 8.05 26.31
CA ALA A 25 -10.28 9.16 25.35
C ALA A 25 -10.56 8.69 23.92
N GLY A 26 -10.80 7.40 23.67
CA GLY A 26 -11.22 6.84 22.39
C GLY A 26 -12.73 6.77 22.29
N ASN A 27 -13.36 7.78 21.75
CA ASN A 27 -14.78 8.00 21.47
C ASN A 27 -15.60 6.72 21.20
N ALA A 28 -16.50 6.40 22.10
CA ALA A 28 -17.65 5.57 21.84
C ALA A 28 -18.72 6.42 21.13
N ALA A 29 -18.76 6.41 19.80
CA ALA A 29 -19.94 6.82 19.06
C ALA A 29 -20.79 5.56 18.83
N LEU A 30 -21.85 5.40 19.60
CA LEU A 30 -22.92 4.42 19.33
C LEU A 30 -23.60 4.80 18.00
N CYS A 31 -23.49 3.94 16.99
CA CYS A 31 -24.34 3.94 15.82
C CYS A 31 -25.22 2.69 15.78
N PRO A 32 -26.49 2.80 15.25
CA PRO A 32 -27.49 1.73 15.30
C PRO A 32 -27.14 0.56 14.38
N ALA A 33 -27.78 -0.58 14.62
CA ALA A 33 -27.57 -1.89 14.02
C ALA A 33 -27.29 -1.87 12.51
N GLY A 34 -26.15 -2.46 12.11
CA GLY A 34 -25.67 -2.52 10.74
C GLY A 34 -24.56 -1.48 10.42
N GLY A 35 -23.93 -0.93 11.45
CA GLY A 35 -22.88 0.09 11.33
C GLY A 35 -21.55 -0.45 10.80
N VAL A 36 -20.86 0.39 10.01
CA VAL A 36 -19.46 0.18 9.67
C VAL A 36 -18.62 0.78 10.79
N VAL A 37 -17.90 -0.06 11.53
CA VAL A 37 -16.97 0.37 12.59
C VAL A 37 -15.58 0.49 11.98
N GLU A 38 -15.00 1.68 12.04
CA GLU A 38 -13.64 1.92 11.54
C GLU A 38 -12.64 1.84 12.69
N LEU A 39 -11.66 0.92 12.55
CA LEU A 39 -10.57 0.75 13.51
C LEU A 39 -9.33 1.47 13.04
N THR A 40 -8.69 2.22 13.94
CA THR A 40 -7.42 2.92 13.66
C THR A 40 -6.19 2.17 14.19
N ASN A 41 -6.40 1.08 14.93
CA ASN A 41 -5.33 0.36 15.61
C ASN A 41 -4.54 -0.50 14.62
N ARG A 42 -3.21 -0.46 14.72
CA ARG A 42 -2.32 -1.31 13.91
C ARG A 42 -2.32 -2.78 14.34
N VAL A 43 -2.68 -3.08 15.59
CA VAL A 43 -2.80 -4.44 16.12
C VAL A 43 -4.23 -4.63 16.60
N ILE A 44 -4.91 -5.59 16.00
CA ILE A 44 -6.31 -5.90 16.27
C ILE A 44 -6.36 -7.15 17.15
N THR A 45 -6.68 -6.93 18.43
CA THR A 45 -6.85 -7.98 19.43
C THR A 45 -8.35 -8.26 19.65
N GLU A 46 -8.66 -9.35 20.36
CA GLU A 46 -10.04 -9.65 20.79
C GLU A 46 -10.64 -8.52 21.62
N ASP A 47 -9.86 -7.93 22.54
CA ASP A 47 -10.34 -6.83 23.43
C ASP A 47 -10.73 -5.58 22.62
N VAL A 48 -9.97 -5.25 21.56
CA VAL A 48 -10.29 -4.12 20.68
C VAL A 48 -11.60 -4.36 19.94
N LEU A 49 -11.84 -5.58 19.48
CA LEU A 49 -13.06 -5.95 18.75
C LEU A 49 -14.26 -6.05 19.69
N ALA A 50 -14.11 -6.65 20.87
CA ALA A 50 -15.17 -6.83 21.85
C ALA A 50 -15.73 -5.51 22.38
N GLY A 51 -14.88 -4.48 22.48
CA GLY A 51 -15.28 -3.15 22.96
C GLY A 51 -16.02 -2.29 21.94
N LEU A 52 -15.96 -2.62 20.66
CA LEU A 52 -16.38 -1.73 19.56
C LEU A 52 -17.40 -2.34 18.60
N THR A 53 -17.60 -3.66 18.60
CA THR A 53 -18.40 -4.34 17.57
C THR A 53 -19.53 -5.14 18.17
N ALA A 54 -20.72 -5.01 17.58
CA ALA A 54 -21.83 -5.93 17.79
C ALA A 54 -21.78 -7.09 16.78
N SER A 55 -22.49 -8.17 17.08
CA SER A 55 -22.54 -9.33 16.19
C SER A 55 -23.13 -8.96 14.83
N GLY A 56 -22.42 -9.26 13.75
CA GLY A 56 -22.84 -8.97 12.37
C GLY A 56 -22.40 -7.61 11.81
N ASP A 57 -21.65 -6.82 12.57
CA ASP A 57 -21.13 -5.54 12.07
C ASP A 57 -20.04 -5.69 11.02
N THR A 58 -19.94 -4.68 10.14
CA THR A 58 -18.83 -4.57 9.22
C THR A 58 -17.70 -3.78 9.88
N VAL A 59 -16.54 -4.41 10.04
CA VAL A 59 -15.36 -3.81 10.65
C VAL A 59 -14.38 -3.41 9.55
N ARG A 60 -14.09 -2.12 9.44
CA ARG A 60 -13.07 -1.60 8.54
C ARG A 60 -11.75 -1.48 9.28
N ILE A 61 -10.73 -2.21 8.82
CA ILE A 61 -9.39 -2.23 9.42
C ILE A 61 -8.39 -1.51 8.53
N PRO A 62 -7.40 -0.78 9.10
CA PRO A 62 -6.40 -0.07 8.32
C PRO A 62 -5.50 -1.03 7.53
N ALA A 63 -5.05 -0.58 6.38
CA ALA A 63 -4.10 -1.33 5.57
C ALA A 63 -2.83 -1.63 6.38
N GLY A 64 -2.41 -2.91 6.37
CA GLY A 64 -1.23 -3.36 7.13
C GLY A 64 -1.45 -3.61 8.63
N ALA A 65 -2.67 -3.54 9.13
CA ALA A 65 -2.97 -3.97 10.48
C ALA A 65 -2.78 -5.49 10.67
N VAL A 66 -2.23 -5.87 11.80
CA VAL A 66 -2.03 -7.27 12.17
C VAL A 66 -3.19 -7.73 13.05
N ILE A 67 -3.94 -8.73 12.60
CA ILE A 67 -4.99 -9.36 13.40
C ILE A 67 -4.37 -10.51 14.18
N THR A 68 -4.47 -10.47 15.52
CA THR A 68 -3.99 -11.56 16.37
C THR A 68 -4.83 -12.83 16.21
N PRO A 69 -4.32 -14.02 16.57
CA PRO A 69 -5.10 -15.25 16.52
C PRO A 69 -6.42 -15.16 17.28
N SER A 70 -6.42 -14.59 18.50
CA SER A 70 -7.63 -14.36 19.30
C SER A 70 -8.60 -13.39 18.61
N GLY A 71 -8.09 -12.34 17.94
CA GLY A 71 -8.92 -11.43 17.15
C GLY A 71 -9.59 -12.13 15.96
N LYS A 72 -8.89 -13.06 15.29
CA LYS A 72 -9.47 -13.87 14.19
C LYS A 72 -10.58 -14.79 14.70
N ASP A 73 -10.40 -15.40 15.85
CA ASP A 73 -11.42 -16.26 16.46
C ASP A 73 -12.65 -15.46 16.90
N HIS A 74 -12.45 -14.24 17.39
CA HIS A 74 -13.53 -13.32 17.73
C HIS A 74 -14.34 -12.94 16.46
N ILE A 75 -13.68 -12.58 15.37
CA ILE A 75 -14.32 -12.25 14.09
C ILE A 75 -15.18 -13.42 13.60
N ARG A 76 -14.68 -14.65 13.67
CA ARG A 76 -15.45 -15.86 13.27
C ARG A 76 -16.64 -16.10 14.19
N ARG A 77 -16.43 -15.99 15.52
CA ARG A 77 -17.47 -16.26 16.52
C ARG A 77 -18.64 -15.30 16.40
N HIS A 78 -18.37 -14.03 16.09
CA HIS A 78 -19.38 -12.98 15.97
C HIS A 78 -19.80 -12.68 14.53
N SER A 79 -19.36 -13.49 13.55
CA SER A 79 -19.67 -13.34 12.11
C SER A 79 -19.43 -11.91 11.61
N LEU A 80 -18.35 -11.26 12.07
CA LEU A 80 -18.01 -9.91 11.66
C LEU A 80 -17.51 -9.92 10.21
N VAL A 81 -17.98 -8.98 9.40
CA VAL A 81 -17.50 -8.77 8.04
C VAL A 81 -16.28 -7.84 8.10
N VAL A 82 -15.11 -8.38 7.83
CA VAL A 82 -13.89 -7.58 7.80
C VAL A 82 -13.69 -7.02 6.39
N SER A 83 -13.77 -5.71 6.25
CA SER A 83 -13.32 -5.00 5.06
C SER A 83 -11.99 -4.30 5.39
N SER A 84 -10.95 -4.57 4.60
CA SER A 84 -9.76 -3.73 4.69
C SER A 84 -10.09 -2.36 4.09
N SER A 85 -9.63 -1.30 4.71
CA SER A 85 -9.81 0.06 4.21
C SER A 85 -9.04 0.35 2.90
N ALA A 86 -8.67 -0.69 2.17
CA ALA A 86 -8.22 -0.60 0.78
C ALA A 86 -9.42 -0.32 -0.14
N SER A 87 -10.37 0.51 0.27
CA SER A 87 -11.52 0.93 -0.53
C SER A 87 -11.29 2.29 -1.12
N ALA A 88 -11.43 2.32 -2.34
CA ALA A 88 -11.82 3.28 -3.40
C ALA A 88 -11.89 4.80 -3.14
N ASP A 89 -11.57 5.33 -1.98
CA ASP A 89 -11.67 6.78 -1.68
C ASP A 89 -10.46 7.39 -0.96
N SER A 90 -9.35 6.70 -0.83
CA SER A 90 -8.11 7.35 -0.40
C SER A 90 -7.22 7.62 -1.63
N ALA A 91 -7.40 8.78 -2.23
CA ALA A 91 -6.47 9.38 -3.19
C ALA A 91 -5.08 9.69 -2.57
N ASP A 92 -4.77 9.07 -1.44
CA ASP A 92 -3.53 9.26 -0.68
C ASP A 92 -2.81 7.94 -0.40
N SER A 93 -3.03 6.90 -1.23
CA SER A 93 -2.14 5.75 -1.23
C SER A 93 -0.81 6.20 -1.83
N ALA A 94 0.23 6.28 -1.01
CA ALA A 94 1.61 6.62 -1.41
C ALA A 94 2.19 5.64 -2.46
N GLY A 95 1.45 4.63 -2.86
CA GLY A 95 1.73 3.70 -3.95
C GLY A 95 1.24 4.20 -5.31
N GLY A 96 1.72 3.58 -6.35
CA GLY A 96 1.30 3.82 -7.73
C GLY A 96 0.35 2.76 -8.27
N VAL A 97 0.29 2.66 -9.57
CA VAL A 97 -0.49 1.64 -10.30
C VAL A 97 0.44 0.66 -11.00
N VAL A 98 0.15 -0.63 -10.85
CA VAL A 98 0.80 -1.69 -11.65
C VAL A 98 -0.19 -2.18 -12.69
N VAL A 99 0.11 -1.97 -13.96
CA VAL A 99 -0.65 -2.52 -15.08
C VAL A 99 -0.02 -3.83 -15.52
N VAL A 100 -0.78 -4.91 -15.52
CA VAL A 100 -0.28 -6.26 -15.82
C VAL A 100 -0.95 -6.81 -17.07
N VAL A 101 -0.14 -7.29 -18.01
CA VAL A 101 -0.61 -8.02 -19.18
C VAL A 101 -0.46 -9.52 -18.92
N GLY A 102 -1.57 -10.24 -18.91
CA GLY A 102 -1.60 -11.68 -18.67
C GLY A 102 -1.83 -12.07 -17.21
N ASP A 103 -1.00 -12.98 -16.66
CA ASP A 103 -1.17 -13.51 -15.31
C ASP A 103 -0.73 -12.51 -14.24
N THR A 104 -1.66 -12.17 -13.36
CA THR A 104 -1.46 -11.23 -12.25
C THR A 104 -0.92 -11.89 -10.98
N ASN A 105 -0.91 -13.23 -10.89
CA ASN A 105 -0.62 -13.93 -9.64
C ASN A 105 0.77 -13.66 -9.08
N SER A 106 1.78 -13.53 -9.94
CA SER A 106 3.16 -13.25 -9.52
C SER A 106 3.38 -11.81 -9.05
N ILE A 107 2.49 -10.90 -9.42
CA ILE A 107 2.66 -9.45 -9.21
C ILE A 107 1.71 -8.89 -8.14
N SER A 108 0.52 -9.48 -7.99
CA SER A 108 -0.49 -9.00 -7.06
C SER A 108 -0.01 -8.96 -5.60
N ALA A 109 0.68 -10.00 -5.14
CA ALA A 109 1.17 -10.06 -3.77
C ALA A 109 2.29 -9.02 -3.47
N PRO A 110 3.36 -8.87 -4.28
CA PRO A 110 4.35 -7.81 -4.06
C PRO A 110 3.75 -6.40 -4.22
N ALA A 111 2.83 -6.18 -5.16
CA ALA A 111 2.16 -4.91 -5.34
C ALA A 111 1.31 -4.53 -4.12
N ALA A 112 0.45 -5.43 -3.65
CA ALA A 112 -0.34 -5.22 -2.45
C ALA A 112 0.52 -4.95 -1.22
N SER A 113 1.65 -5.68 -1.05
CA SER A 113 2.57 -5.47 0.08
C SER A 113 3.30 -4.12 0.04
N ALA A 114 3.39 -3.50 -1.14
CA ALA A 114 3.99 -2.20 -1.35
C ALA A 114 2.96 -1.05 -1.40
N GLY A 115 1.68 -1.34 -1.21
CA GLY A 115 0.59 -0.35 -1.25
C GLY A 115 0.22 0.12 -2.66
N TRP A 116 0.48 -0.71 -3.69
CA TRP A 116 0.17 -0.42 -5.08
C TRP A 116 -1.13 -1.07 -5.51
N THR A 117 -1.89 -0.40 -6.37
CA THR A 117 -3.08 -0.97 -7.02
C THR A 117 -2.69 -1.73 -8.27
N VAL A 118 -3.38 -2.85 -8.53
CA VAL A 118 -3.13 -3.68 -9.71
C VAL A 118 -4.29 -3.53 -10.69
N ALA A 119 -3.99 -3.15 -11.92
CA ALA A 119 -4.91 -3.12 -13.05
C ALA A 119 -4.50 -4.18 -14.07
N GLN A 120 -5.45 -4.88 -14.64
CA GLN A 120 -5.19 -5.90 -15.65
C GLN A 120 -5.47 -5.36 -17.06
N ALA A 121 -4.60 -5.71 -17.99
CA ALA A 121 -4.77 -5.46 -19.41
C ALA A 121 -4.71 -6.78 -20.19
N THR A 122 -5.45 -6.85 -21.29
CA THR A 122 -5.52 -8.05 -22.15
C THR A 122 -4.41 -8.09 -23.21
N SER A 123 -3.78 -6.95 -23.49
CA SER A 123 -2.72 -6.81 -24.46
C SER A 123 -1.74 -5.69 -24.12
N ASP A 124 -0.55 -5.73 -24.72
CA ASP A 124 0.48 -4.70 -24.59
C ASP A 124 -0.02 -3.33 -25.07
N PHE A 125 -0.85 -3.29 -26.11
CA PHE A 125 -1.46 -2.05 -26.60
C PHE A 125 -2.47 -1.47 -25.63
N GLU A 126 -3.31 -2.32 -25.03
CA GLU A 126 -4.25 -1.89 -23.99
C GLU A 126 -3.52 -1.39 -22.75
N ALA A 127 -2.46 -2.07 -22.33
CA ALA A 127 -1.63 -1.63 -21.21
C ALA A 127 -1.04 -0.24 -21.47
N ALA A 128 -0.47 0.00 -22.64
CA ALA A 128 0.04 1.32 -23.02
C ALA A 128 -1.07 2.39 -23.02
N SER A 129 -2.28 2.05 -23.49
CA SER A 129 -3.44 2.94 -23.49
C SER A 129 -3.94 3.25 -22.07
N GLN A 130 -3.99 2.23 -21.18
CA GLN A 130 -4.36 2.42 -19.78
C GLN A 130 -3.36 3.32 -19.05
N VAL A 131 -2.05 3.08 -19.23
CA VAL A 131 -1.00 3.92 -18.67
C VAL A 131 -1.11 5.37 -19.17
N ALA A 132 -1.38 5.58 -20.44
CA ALA A 132 -1.53 6.93 -21.02
C ALA A 132 -2.69 7.71 -20.43
N LYS A 133 -3.73 7.04 -19.92
CA LYS A 133 -4.92 7.65 -19.29
C LYS A 133 -4.74 7.96 -17.80
N GLN A 134 -3.69 7.43 -17.17
CA GLN A 134 -3.45 7.64 -15.73
C GLN A 134 -2.90 9.04 -15.43
N CYS A 135 -3.07 9.48 -14.17
CA CYS A 135 -2.52 10.76 -13.74
C CYS A 135 -0.99 10.78 -13.85
N HIS A 136 -0.43 11.86 -14.38
CA HIS A 136 1.00 12.02 -14.60
C HIS A 136 1.83 12.06 -13.30
N ASN A 137 1.22 12.43 -12.19
CA ASN A 137 1.88 12.57 -10.89
C ASN A 137 1.97 11.24 -10.12
N GLN A 138 1.44 10.16 -10.67
CA GLN A 138 1.44 8.87 -10.01
C GLN A 138 2.41 7.92 -10.71
N PRO A 139 3.39 7.33 -10.01
CA PRO A 139 4.30 6.37 -10.60
C PRO A 139 3.54 5.15 -11.09
N THR A 140 3.88 4.69 -12.28
CA THR A 140 3.21 3.56 -12.92
C THR A 140 4.24 2.49 -13.28
N VAL A 141 3.90 1.22 -13.02
CA VAL A 141 4.69 0.07 -13.45
C VAL A 141 3.87 -0.74 -14.44
N CYS A 142 4.43 -1.08 -15.58
CA CYS A 142 3.80 -1.93 -16.58
C CYS A 142 4.55 -3.26 -16.68
N CYS A 143 3.87 -4.34 -16.34
CA CYS A 143 4.39 -5.70 -16.45
C CYS A 143 3.81 -6.38 -17.68
N CYS A 144 4.66 -6.69 -18.66
CA CYS A 144 4.22 -7.21 -19.95
C CYS A 144 5.28 -8.12 -20.58
N ALA A 145 4.91 -8.84 -21.62
CA ALA A 145 5.83 -9.74 -22.32
C ALA A 145 6.90 -8.97 -23.14
N GLN A 146 6.55 -7.80 -23.65
CA GLN A 146 7.43 -6.99 -24.52
C GLN A 146 7.57 -5.54 -23.99
N PRO A 147 8.31 -5.34 -22.89
CA PRO A 147 8.40 -4.05 -22.22
C PRO A 147 8.97 -2.93 -23.09
N SER A 148 9.85 -3.27 -24.04
CA SER A 148 10.41 -2.29 -24.99
C SER A 148 9.37 -1.73 -25.95
N ILE A 149 8.43 -2.56 -26.42
CA ILE A 149 7.34 -2.12 -27.29
C ILE A 149 6.38 -1.22 -26.51
N VAL A 150 5.96 -1.66 -25.31
CA VAL A 150 5.06 -0.88 -24.47
C VAL A 150 5.68 0.46 -24.11
N SER A 151 6.95 0.49 -23.71
CA SER A 151 7.67 1.73 -23.43
C SER A 151 7.69 2.68 -24.64
N CYS A 152 7.96 2.14 -25.84
CA CYS A 152 7.93 2.92 -27.08
C CYS A 152 6.54 3.51 -27.36
N LEU A 153 5.47 2.71 -27.19
CA LEU A 153 4.09 3.17 -27.37
C LEU A 153 3.71 4.28 -26.39
N ILE A 154 4.08 4.15 -25.13
CA ILE A 154 3.84 5.15 -24.10
C ILE A 154 4.57 6.46 -24.44
N ASN A 155 5.85 6.38 -24.78
CA ASN A 155 6.67 7.55 -25.09
C ASN A 155 6.21 8.28 -26.35
N ARG A 156 5.58 7.59 -27.33
CA ARG A 156 5.03 8.21 -28.54
C ARG A 156 3.78 9.04 -28.28
N ASN A 157 2.95 8.59 -27.36
CA ASN A 157 1.58 9.10 -27.25
C ASN A 157 1.40 10.18 -26.21
N SER A 158 2.39 10.48 -25.40
CA SER A 158 2.13 11.35 -24.28
C SER A 158 3.37 12.08 -23.78
N ARG A 159 3.14 13.00 -22.91
CA ARG A 159 4.14 13.67 -22.08
C ARG A 159 4.76 12.74 -21.03
N ARG A 160 4.65 11.41 -21.23
CA ARG A 160 5.18 10.41 -20.30
C ARG A 160 6.60 10.00 -20.63
N ARG A 161 7.33 9.59 -19.62
CA ARG A 161 8.68 9.06 -19.72
C ARG A 161 8.67 7.62 -19.24
N ALA A 162 8.55 6.69 -20.18
CA ALA A 162 8.60 5.27 -19.89
C ALA A 162 10.00 4.73 -20.11
N ALA A 163 10.51 3.97 -19.16
CA ALA A 163 11.80 3.29 -19.25
C ALA A 163 11.64 1.79 -19.05
N VAL A 164 12.44 1.02 -19.76
CA VAL A 164 12.52 -0.43 -19.57
C VAL A 164 13.51 -0.73 -18.44
N VAL A 165 13.07 -1.54 -17.48
CA VAL A 165 13.88 -1.98 -16.34
C VAL A 165 14.03 -3.50 -16.36
N THR A 166 15.25 -3.95 -16.24
CA THR A 166 15.64 -5.36 -16.09
C THR A 166 16.30 -5.56 -14.72
N LEU A 167 16.53 -6.79 -14.33
CA LEU A 167 17.25 -7.13 -13.07
C LEU A 167 18.66 -6.52 -13.01
N GLN A 168 19.27 -6.24 -14.16
CA GLN A 168 20.60 -5.67 -14.26
C GLN A 168 20.60 -4.13 -14.32
N THR A 169 19.44 -3.50 -14.42
CA THR A 169 19.33 -2.05 -14.50
C THR A 169 19.65 -1.42 -13.15
N CYS A 170 20.61 -0.50 -13.11
CA CYS A 170 20.84 0.34 -11.94
C CYS A 170 19.70 1.36 -11.83
N LEU A 171 18.71 1.05 -10.98
CA LEU A 171 17.55 1.90 -10.82
C LEU A 171 17.92 3.31 -10.32
N ALA A 172 18.89 3.42 -9.43
CA ALA A 172 19.31 4.72 -8.91
C ALA A 172 19.84 5.65 -10.00
N ASP A 173 20.63 5.12 -10.95
CA ASP A 173 21.13 5.90 -12.07
C ASP A 173 20.01 6.26 -13.05
N LEU A 174 19.10 5.32 -13.34
CA LEU A 174 17.95 5.58 -14.19
C LEU A 174 17.08 6.70 -13.61
N LEU A 175 16.85 6.67 -12.32
CA LEU A 175 16.03 7.65 -11.61
C LEU A 175 16.71 9.03 -11.58
N ARG A 176 18.03 9.06 -11.43
CA ARG A 176 18.80 10.30 -11.44
C ARG A 176 18.89 10.93 -12.83
N THR A 177 19.00 10.13 -13.87
CA THR A 177 19.24 10.62 -15.25
C THR A 177 17.96 10.90 -16.02
N MET A 178 16.95 10.05 -15.89
CA MET A 178 15.72 10.14 -16.68
C MET A 178 14.49 10.48 -15.81
N ASN A 179 14.49 10.05 -14.55
CA ASN A 179 13.35 10.14 -13.63
C ASN A 179 12.02 9.72 -14.27
N PRO A 180 11.90 8.47 -14.77
CA PRO A 180 10.72 8.04 -15.50
C PRO A 180 9.48 8.04 -14.59
N ASP A 181 8.33 8.43 -15.13
CA ASP A 181 7.03 8.29 -14.48
C ASP A 181 6.44 6.89 -14.66
N THR A 182 6.94 6.18 -15.67
CA THR A 182 6.50 4.82 -15.99
C THR A 182 7.70 3.88 -16.15
N VAL A 183 7.61 2.73 -15.51
CA VAL A 183 8.61 1.67 -15.61
C VAL A 183 7.98 0.46 -16.27
N CYS A 184 8.56 0.00 -17.37
CA CYS A 184 8.14 -1.20 -18.09
C CYS A 184 9.10 -2.34 -17.79
N LEU A 185 8.58 -3.51 -17.40
CA LEU A 185 9.39 -4.69 -17.11
C LEU A 185 8.69 -5.98 -17.60
N SER A 186 9.49 -7.00 -17.81
CA SER A 186 8.96 -8.36 -18.01
C SER A 186 8.66 -8.98 -16.65
N ALA A 187 7.48 -9.58 -16.49
CA ALA A 187 7.12 -10.29 -15.25
C ALA A 187 8.02 -11.53 -15.03
N VAL A 188 8.63 -12.05 -16.10
CA VAL A 188 9.47 -13.25 -16.02
C VAL A 188 10.84 -12.92 -15.44
N GLY A 189 11.25 -13.72 -14.45
CA GLY A 189 12.60 -13.64 -13.86
C GLY A 189 12.69 -12.80 -12.59
N TRP A 190 11.65 -12.05 -12.22
CA TRP A 190 11.63 -11.28 -10.97
C TRP A 190 11.11 -12.13 -9.80
N SER A 191 11.85 -12.14 -8.70
CA SER A 191 11.36 -12.68 -7.44
C SER A 191 10.41 -11.69 -6.73
N PHE A 192 9.62 -12.20 -5.79
CA PHE A 192 8.77 -11.37 -4.93
C PHE A 192 9.56 -10.23 -4.25
N ALA A 193 10.74 -10.55 -3.72
CA ALA A 193 11.55 -9.58 -2.98
C ALA A 193 12.09 -8.47 -3.89
N GLU A 194 12.49 -8.80 -5.10
CA GLU A 194 12.98 -7.82 -6.09
C GLU A 194 11.89 -6.90 -6.58
N LEU A 195 10.71 -7.46 -6.94
CA LEU A 195 9.54 -6.66 -7.32
C LEU A 195 9.10 -5.73 -6.19
N ARG A 196 8.97 -6.25 -4.98
CA ARG A 196 8.62 -5.44 -3.81
C ARG A 196 9.63 -4.31 -3.60
N ARG A 197 10.94 -4.60 -3.68
CA ARG A 197 12.00 -3.60 -3.54
C ARG A 197 11.90 -2.52 -4.62
N LEU A 198 11.67 -2.91 -5.88
CA LEU A 198 11.46 -1.98 -6.99
C LEU A 198 10.28 -1.04 -6.71
N LEU A 199 9.13 -1.60 -6.34
CA LEU A 199 7.92 -0.85 -6.06
C LEU A 199 8.11 0.14 -4.90
N HIS A 200 8.80 -0.29 -3.82
CA HIS A 200 9.13 0.61 -2.71
C HIS A 200 10.06 1.74 -3.13
N GLN A 201 11.01 1.51 -4.02
CA GLN A 201 11.91 2.54 -4.51
C GLN A 201 11.21 3.56 -5.42
N LEU A 202 10.11 3.18 -6.07
CA LEU A 202 9.29 4.05 -6.89
C LEU A 202 8.18 4.76 -6.11
N CYS A 203 7.84 4.26 -4.92
CA CYS A 203 6.76 4.78 -4.08
C CYS A 203 7.06 6.20 -3.60
N GLY A 204 6.03 7.07 -3.60
CA GLY A 204 6.11 8.43 -3.07
C GLY A 204 7.04 9.38 -3.83
N ARG A 205 7.43 9.02 -5.04
CA ARG A 205 8.29 9.88 -5.88
C ARG A 205 7.46 10.80 -6.75
N ASP A 206 7.90 12.03 -6.82
CA ASP A 206 7.42 12.97 -7.82
C ASP A 206 8.29 12.84 -9.09
N PRO A 207 7.70 12.43 -10.23
CA PRO A 207 8.43 12.27 -11.48
C PRO A 207 8.69 13.60 -12.18
N VAL A 208 9.34 14.53 -11.48
CA VAL A 208 9.73 15.83 -12.06
C VAL A 208 10.74 15.63 -13.19
N LEU A 209 10.62 16.45 -14.23
CA LEU A 209 11.56 16.43 -15.35
C LEU A 209 12.96 16.84 -14.86
N PRO A 210 14.04 16.06 -15.17
CA PRO A 210 15.40 16.43 -14.83
C PRO A 210 15.76 17.80 -15.43
N GLU A 211 16.53 18.60 -14.70
CA GLU A 211 16.92 19.97 -15.11
C GLU A 211 17.56 20.01 -16.50
N ASN A 212 18.46 19.07 -16.78
CA ASN A 212 19.16 18.95 -18.07
C ASN A 212 18.24 18.59 -19.25
N TRP A 213 16.99 18.22 -19.00
CA TRP A 213 16.01 17.92 -20.03
C TRP A 213 15.01 19.05 -20.27
N LYS A 214 14.95 20.02 -19.37
CA LYS A 214 14.05 21.18 -19.50
C LYS A 214 14.37 22.04 -20.72
N GLU A 215 15.64 22.03 -21.15
CA GLU A 215 16.07 22.77 -22.34
C GLU A 215 15.81 22.03 -23.67
N LEU A 216 15.45 20.74 -23.59
CA LEU A 216 15.24 19.88 -24.78
C LEU A 216 13.76 19.69 -25.13
N VAL A 217 12.86 20.16 -24.29
CA VAL A 217 11.40 20.03 -24.41
C VAL A 217 10.75 21.40 -24.46
#